data_34f67ecd32649015280688970905a9ae
#
_entry.id   34f67ecd32649015280688970905a9ae
#
_cell.length_a   1.000
_cell.length_b   1.000
_cell.length_c   1.000
_cell.angle_alpha   90.00
_cell.angle_beta   90.00
_cell.angle_gamma   90.00
#
_symmetry.space_group_name_H-M   'P 1'
#
loop_
_entity.id
_entity.type
_entity.pdbx_description
1 polymer ?
#
loop_
_entity_poly.entity_id
_entity_poly.type
_entity_poly.pdbx_seq_one_letter_code
_entity_poly.pdbx_strand_id
1 'polypeptide(L)'
;METEVFHLSETNPDVRITAYLAGTYERIPHNEKRPAILIFPGGGYAYCSSREAEPIAHEFIAHGYNAFVFDYSVNGAAVYPTQLIEASLAMKFLRDNAEKLRIDPERIFTIGFSAGGHLAAMLGTMWHKNFIYDAIDMPYGYNKPTGMILCYPVITSGKYTHRGSFDTLLGDGKNDKKLLREVSLEYAVTKKTVPTFIWHTRADKTVPVINSILFAEALSKKNIPYELHIYPDGWHGMTLCREFLDAENEYIGDWVRCAEHWMKNTK
;
A
#
# COMPACT_ATOMS: atom_id res chain seq x y z
N MET A 1 -9.12 -22.02 -1.06
CA MET A 1 -8.50 -20.75 -1.54
C MET A 1 -8.18 -20.94 -3.01
N GLU A 2 -8.54 -19.97 -3.83
CA GLU A 2 -8.22 -19.92 -5.26
C GLU A 2 -7.15 -18.86 -5.48
N THR A 3 -6.24 -19.10 -6.42
CA THR A 3 -5.20 -18.13 -6.79
C THR A 3 -5.22 -17.92 -8.29
N GLU A 4 -5.26 -16.68 -8.74
CA GLU A 4 -5.29 -16.30 -10.16
C GLU A 4 -4.37 -15.11 -10.40
N VAL A 5 -3.65 -15.09 -11.52
CA VAL A 5 -2.74 -14.00 -11.90
C VAL A 5 -3.34 -13.21 -13.06
N PHE A 6 -3.33 -11.88 -12.94
CA PHE A 6 -3.83 -10.95 -13.94
C PHE A 6 -2.73 -9.98 -14.35
N HIS A 7 -2.36 -9.95 -15.60
CA HIS A 7 -1.42 -8.96 -16.16
C HIS A 7 -2.17 -7.67 -16.49
N LEU A 8 -1.67 -6.55 -15.99
CA LEU A 8 -2.30 -5.24 -16.15
C LEU A 8 -1.68 -4.38 -17.25
N SER A 9 -0.52 -4.77 -17.76
CA SER A 9 0.19 -4.03 -18.80
C SER A 9 0.56 -4.96 -19.96
N GLU A 10 0.31 -4.51 -21.19
CA GLU A 10 0.74 -5.22 -22.40
C GLU A 10 2.24 -5.04 -22.68
N THR A 11 2.83 -3.95 -22.20
CA THR A 11 4.23 -3.59 -22.45
C THR A 11 5.18 -4.02 -21.35
N ASN A 12 4.67 -4.24 -20.12
CA ASN A 12 5.44 -4.72 -19.00
C ASN A 12 4.70 -5.89 -18.32
N PRO A 13 5.02 -7.16 -18.66
CA PRO A 13 4.34 -8.33 -18.11
C PRO A 13 4.56 -8.54 -16.61
N ASP A 14 5.54 -7.85 -16.01
CA ASP A 14 5.79 -7.90 -14.57
C ASP A 14 4.77 -7.07 -13.77
N VAL A 15 4.04 -6.16 -14.43
CA VAL A 15 2.94 -5.41 -13.81
C VAL A 15 1.70 -6.29 -13.76
N ARG A 16 1.45 -6.88 -12.58
CA ARG A 16 0.40 -7.89 -12.42
C ARG A 16 -0.20 -7.89 -11.02
N ILE A 17 -1.41 -8.42 -10.93
CA ILE A 17 -2.08 -8.75 -9.66
C ILE A 17 -2.11 -10.26 -9.50
N THR A 18 -1.64 -10.75 -8.35
CA THR A 18 -1.90 -12.11 -7.90
C THR A 18 -3.05 -12.06 -6.90
N ALA A 19 -4.21 -12.58 -7.31
CA ALA A 19 -5.40 -12.65 -6.47
C ALA A 19 -5.38 -13.91 -5.61
N TYR A 20 -5.68 -13.74 -4.33
CA TYR A 20 -5.90 -14.79 -3.36
C TYR A 20 -7.37 -14.67 -2.91
N LEU A 21 -8.21 -15.63 -3.30
CA LEU A 21 -9.63 -15.59 -3.07
C LEU A 21 -10.05 -16.67 -2.08
N ALA A 22 -10.74 -16.27 -1.03
CA ALA A 22 -11.30 -17.20 -0.08
C ALA A 22 -12.40 -18.05 -0.74
N GLY A 23 -12.54 -19.29 -0.30
CA GLY A 23 -13.63 -20.17 -0.75
C GLY A 23 -15.01 -19.63 -0.38
N THR A 24 -16.02 -20.03 -1.15
CA THR A 24 -17.44 -19.79 -0.84
C THR A 24 -18.01 -20.99 -0.11
N TYR A 25 -18.97 -20.74 0.79
CA TYR A 25 -19.64 -21.79 1.57
C TYR A 25 -21.16 -21.61 1.46
N GLU A 26 -21.85 -22.56 0.86
CA GLU A 26 -23.31 -22.52 0.58
C GLU A 26 -24.18 -22.18 1.79
N ARG A 27 -23.73 -22.51 2.99
CA ARG A 27 -24.47 -22.27 4.25
C ARG A 27 -24.13 -20.97 4.96
N ILE A 28 -23.26 -20.12 4.36
CA ILE A 28 -22.84 -18.84 4.93
C ILE A 28 -23.13 -17.74 3.90
N PRO A 29 -24.38 -17.27 3.80
CA PRO A 29 -24.82 -16.35 2.74
C PRO A 29 -24.15 -14.96 2.78
N HIS A 30 -23.54 -14.57 3.92
CA HIS A 30 -22.86 -13.28 4.06
C HIS A 30 -21.43 -13.26 3.47
N ASN A 31 -20.99 -14.35 2.84
CA ASN A 31 -19.66 -14.51 2.26
C ASN A 31 -19.59 -14.26 0.73
N GLU A 32 -20.66 -13.75 0.13
CA GLU A 32 -20.72 -13.56 -1.32
C GLU A 32 -19.81 -12.41 -1.78
N LYS A 33 -19.68 -11.35 -0.97
CA LYS A 33 -18.79 -10.21 -1.27
C LYS A 33 -17.97 -9.87 -0.03
N ARG A 34 -16.65 -9.94 -0.15
CA ARG A 34 -15.70 -9.64 0.94
C ARG A 34 -15.05 -8.28 0.73
N PRO A 35 -14.68 -7.57 1.79
CA PRO A 35 -13.78 -6.45 1.63
C PRO A 35 -12.46 -6.93 0.99
N ALA A 36 -11.81 -6.07 0.24
CA ALA A 36 -10.57 -6.35 -0.46
C ALA A 36 -9.39 -5.62 0.16
N ILE A 37 -8.20 -6.23 0.07
CA ILE A 37 -6.95 -5.57 0.41
C ILE A 37 -5.96 -5.69 -0.74
N LEU A 38 -5.51 -4.55 -1.28
CA LEU A 38 -4.48 -4.46 -2.31
C LEU A 38 -3.13 -4.22 -1.64
N ILE A 39 -2.20 -5.16 -1.83
CA ILE A 39 -0.92 -5.25 -1.13
C ILE A 39 0.18 -4.73 -2.05
N PHE A 40 0.95 -3.74 -1.57
CA PHE A 40 2.11 -3.16 -2.23
C PHE A 40 3.38 -3.60 -1.49
N PRO A 41 4.11 -4.62 -1.98
CA PRO A 41 5.37 -5.05 -1.38
C PRO A 41 6.43 -3.94 -1.40
N GLY A 42 7.33 -3.95 -0.43
CA GLY A 42 8.50 -3.07 -0.41
C GLY A 42 9.61 -3.55 -1.36
N GLY A 43 10.82 -3.03 -1.13
CA GLY A 43 12.00 -3.38 -1.94
C GLY A 43 12.67 -2.17 -2.58
N GLY A 44 12.43 -0.95 -2.05
CA GLY A 44 13.13 0.27 -2.48
C GLY A 44 12.84 0.70 -3.93
N TYR A 45 11.72 0.27 -4.52
CA TYR A 45 11.43 0.35 -5.96
C TYR A 45 12.42 -0.42 -6.85
N ALA A 46 13.37 -1.17 -6.28
CA ALA A 46 14.30 -2.00 -7.02
C ALA A 46 13.77 -3.41 -7.29
N TYR A 47 12.88 -3.90 -6.44
CA TYR A 47 12.19 -5.19 -6.56
C TYR A 47 10.90 -5.18 -5.72
N CYS A 48 10.04 -6.19 -5.89
CA CYS A 48 8.92 -6.48 -5.00
C CYS A 48 9.31 -7.58 -4.01
N SER A 49 9.24 -7.28 -2.71
CA SER A 49 9.67 -8.19 -1.63
C SER A 49 8.67 -9.34 -1.43
N SER A 50 9.09 -10.57 -1.66
CA SER A 50 8.23 -11.75 -1.45
C SER A 50 7.78 -11.94 0.00
N ARG A 51 8.55 -11.45 0.99
CA ARG A 51 8.18 -11.47 2.42
C ARG A 51 6.98 -10.58 2.75
N GLU A 52 6.73 -9.58 1.91
CA GLU A 52 5.68 -8.57 2.05
C GLU A 52 4.55 -8.77 1.02
N ALA A 53 4.48 -9.94 0.41
CA ALA A 53 3.55 -10.33 -0.64
C ALA A 53 2.59 -11.45 -0.17
N GLU A 54 2.84 -12.69 -0.60
CA GLU A 54 2.00 -13.86 -0.31
C GLU A 54 1.74 -14.09 1.19
N PRO A 55 2.73 -13.99 2.12
CA PRO A 55 2.46 -14.17 3.54
C PRO A 55 1.43 -13.19 4.08
N ILE A 56 1.46 -11.92 3.60
CA ILE A 56 0.48 -10.90 3.97
C ILE A 56 -0.90 -11.24 3.42
N ALA A 57 -0.98 -11.73 2.17
CA ALA A 57 -2.25 -12.14 1.57
C ALA A 57 -2.91 -13.27 2.38
N HIS A 58 -2.15 -14.27 2.79
CA HIS A 58 -2.65 -15.39 3.61
C HIS A 58 -3.18 -14.92 4.96
N GLU A 59 -2.48 -14.01 5.63
CA GLU A 59 -2.93 -13.45 6.90
C GLU A 59 -4.29 -12.76 6.76
N PHE A 60 -4.46 -11.88 5.77
CA PHE A 60 -5.72 -11.15 5.60
C PHE A 60 -6.87 -12.02 5.07
N ILE A 61 -6.59 -13.10 4.34
CA ILE A 61 -7.63 -14.09 4.00
C ILE A 61 -8.19 -14.74 5.26
N ALA A 62 -7.34 -15.09 6.23
CA ALA A 62 -7.77 -15.65 7.50
C ALA A 62 -8.66 -14.67 8.30
N HIS A 63 -8.50 -13.37 8.07
CA HIS A 63 -9.33 -12.30 8.65
C HIS A 63 -10.58 -11.94 7.83
N GLY A 64 -10.86 -12.68 6.75
CA GLY A 64 -12.11 -12.54 5.98
C GLY A 64 -12.05 -11.57 4.79
N TYR A 65 -10.87 -11.14 4.38
CA TYR A 65 -10.64 -10.32 3.18
C TYR A 65 -10.32 -11.20 1.97
N ASN A 66 -10.61 -10.73 0.76
CA ASN A 66 -9.90 -11.20 -0.43
C ASN A 66 -8.66 -10.33 -0.62
N ALA A 67 -7.52 -10.96 -0.89
CA ALA A 67 -6.22 -10.29 -0.92
C ALA A 67 -5.61 -10.31 -2.32
N PHE A 68 -4.94 -9.21 -2.67
CA PHE A 68 -4.40 -8.98 -4.01
C PHE A 68 -2.99 -8.44 -3.87
N VAL A 69 -2.00 -9.24 -4.24
CA VAL A 69 -0.60 -8.79 -4.30
C VAL A 69 -0.38 -8.10 -5.63
N PHE A 70 0.11 -6.88 -5.59
CA PHE A 70 0.39 -6.08 -6.76
C PHE A 70 1.90 -5.95 -6.99
N ASP A 71 2.39 -6.60 -8.03
CA ASP A 71 3.72 -6.38 -8.58
C ASP A 71 3.65 -5.18 -9.54
N TYR A 72 4.32 -4.09 -9.18
CA TYR A 72 4.39 -2.84 -9.92
C TYR A 72 5.76 -2.68 -10.59
N SER A 73 5.89 -1.75 -11.52
CA SER A 73 7.17 -1.48 -12.21
C SER A 73 8.28 -1.09 -11.24
N VAL A 74 9.37 -1.86 -11.27
CA VAL A 74 10.53 -1.73 -10.39
C VAL A 74 11.83 -1.71 -11.21
N ASN A 75 12.97 -1.50 -10.56
CA ASN A 75 14.31 -1.60 -11.13
C ASN A 75 14.53 -0.71 -12.37
N GLY A 76 13.98 0.49 -12.37
CA GLY A 76 14.13 1.43 -13.48
C GLY A 76 13.33 1.07 -14.76
N ALA A 77 12.50 0.02 -14.73
CA ALA A 77 11.57 -0.29 -15.83
C ALA A 77 10.58 0.85 -16.07
N ALA A 78 10.32 1.65 -15.04
CA ALA A 78 9.55 2.88 -15.13
C ALA A 78 9.99 3.87 -14.03
N VAL A 79 9.65 5.14 -14.22
CA VAL A 79 9.88 6.20 -13.23
C VAL A 79 8.55 6.88 -12.90
N TYR A 80 8.52 7.62 -11.78
CA TYR A 80 7.35 8.44 -11.43
C TYR A 80 6.95 9.35 -12.62
N PRO A 81 5.63 9.43 -12.96
CA PRO A 81 4.49 8.97 -12.16
C PRO A 81 3.95 7.56 -12.52
N THR A 82 4.67 6.75 -13.30
CA THR A 82 4.18 5.48 -13.83
C THR A 82 3.65 4.54 -12.73
N GLN A 83 4.39 4.36 -11.64
CA GLN A 83 3.96 3.47 -10.55
C GLN A 83 2.63 3.91 -9.91
N LEU A 84 2.37 5.22 -9.82
CA LEU A 84 1.08 5.74 -9.33
C LEU A 84 -0.06 5.49 -10.32
N ILE A 85 0.21 5.60 -11.61
CA ILE A 85 -0.73 5.25 -12.68
C ILE A 85 -1.05 3.76 -12.62
N GLU A 86 -0.05 2.91 -12.50
CA GLU A 86 -0.19 1.46 -12.36
C GLU A 86 -1.01 1.09 -11.10
N ALA A 87 -0.74 1.72 -9.96
CA ALA A 87 -1.52 1.52 -8.74
C ALA A 87 -2.99 1.95 -8.92
N SER A 88 -3.23 3.02 -9.67
CA SER A 88 -4.59 3.47 -10.02
C SER A 88 -5.28 2.49 -10.97
N LEU A 89 -4.55 1.91 -11.92
CA LEU A 89 -5.04 0.87 -12.81
C LEU A 89 -5.39 -0.41 -12.04
N ALA A 90 -4.58 -0.79 -11.05
CA ALA A 90 -4.85 -1.93 -10.17
C ALA A 90 -6.17 -1.73 -9.40
N MET A 91 -6.40 -0.54 -8.85
CA MET A 91 -7.68 -0.22 -8.19
C MET A 91 -8.87 -0.28 -9.14
N LYS A 92 -8.70 0.27 -10.37
CA LYS A 92 -9.72 0.17 -11.42
C LYS A 92 -10.03 -1.28 -11.75
N PHE A 93 -9.00 -2.10 -11.96
CA PHE A 93 -9.14 -3.53 -12.25
C PHE A 93 -9.95 -4.26 -11.19
N LEU A 94 -9.68 -4.01 -9.90
CA LEU A 94 -10.42 -4.63 -8.80
C LEU A 94 -11.91 -4.26 -8.84
N ARG A 95 -12.24 -2.99 -9.10
CA ARG A 95 -13.63 -2.54 -9.19
C ARG A 95 -14.36 -3.08 -10.42
N ASP A 96 -13.71 -3.06 -11.58
CA ASP A 96 -14.28 -3.58 -12.82
C ASP A 96 -14.60 -5.08 -12.73
N ASN A 97 -13.82 -5.81 -11.93
CA ASN A 97 -13.96 -7.27 -11.76
C ASN A 97 -14.54 -7.66 -10.40
N ALA A 98 -15.19 -6.74 -9.68
CA ALA A 98 -15.62 -6.95 -8.30
C ALA A 98 -16.54 -8.18 -8.14
N GLU A 99 -17.42 -8.44 -9.08
CA GLU A 99 -18.31 -9.60 -9.07
C GLU A 99 -17.51 -10.91 -9.25
N LYS A 100 -16.66 -10.99 -10.28
CA LYS A 100 -15.79 -12.15 -10.53
C LYS A 100 -14.89 -12.43 -9.33
N LEU A 101 -14.31 -11.39 -8.74
CA LEU A 101 -13.39 -11.47 -7.61
C LEU A 101 -14.10 -11.62 -6.26
N ARG A 102 -15.44 -11.61 -6.24
CA ARG A 102 -16.26 -11.70 -5.02
C ARG A 102 -15.87 -10.68 -3.96
N ILE A 103 -15.65 -9.41 -4.38
CA ILE A 103 -15.31 -8.32 -3.48
C ILE A 103 -16.38 -7.24 -3.44
N ASP A 104 -16.40 -6.51 -2.33
CA ASP A 104 -17.18 -5.29 -2.19
C ASP A 104 -16.38 -4.12 -2.80
N PRO A 105 -16.81 -3.53 -3.93
CA PRO A 105 -16.08 -2.46 -4.59
C PRO A 105 -15.98 -1.17 -3.77
N GLU A 106 -16.84 -0.99 -2.76
CA GLU A 106 -16.82 0.16 -1.85
C GLU A 106 -15.88 -0.06 -0.65
N ARG A 107 -15.38 -1.27 -0.47
CA ARG A 107 -14.50 -1.63 0.65
C ARG A 107 -13.18 -2.24 0.16
N ILE A 108 -12.39 -1.43 -0.53
CA ILE A 108 -11.05 -1.79 -1.01
C ILE A 108 -10.02 -0.97 -0.24
N PHE A 109 -9.28 -1.62 0.63
CA PHE A 109 -8.16 -1.04 1.37
C PHE A 109 -6.84 -1.29 0.64
N THR A 110 -5.87 -0.43 0.88
CA THR A 110 -4.49 -0.65 0.44
C THR A 110 -3.59 -0.90 1.64
N ILE A 111 -2.61 -1.78 1.49
CA ILE A 111 -1.54 -1.95 2.47
C ILE A 111 -0.20 -1.90 1.76
N GLY A 112 0.75 -1.15 2.30
CA GLY A 112 2.06 -1.03 1.70
C GLY A 112 3.18 -1.06 2.73
N PHE A 113 4.29 -1.66 2.33
CA PHE A 113 5.46 -1.91 3.16
C PHE A 113 6.65 -1.12 2.63
N SER A 114 7.36 -0.37 3.49
CA SER A 114 8.59 0.36 3.08
C SER A 114 8.36 1.26 1.84
N ALA A 115 9.00 1.00 0.71
CA ALA A 115 8.76 1.68 -0.56
C ALA A 115 7.35 1.39 -1.12
N GLY A 116 6.79 0.20 -0.92
CA GLY A 116 5.37 -0.10 -1.20
C GLY A 116 4.43 0.70 -0.31
N GLY A 117 4.84 1.00 0.93
CA GLY A 117 4.15 1.96 1.81
C GLY A 117 4.15 3.38 1.24
N HIS A 118 5.24 3.78 0.58
CA HIS A 118 5.30 5.03 -0.17
C HIS A 118 4.30 5.03 -1.33
N LEU A 119 4.23 3.96 -2.11
CA LEU A 119 3.29 3.84 -3.23
C LEU A 119 1.82 3.84 -2.76
N ALA A 120 1.51 3.12 -1.67
CA ALA A 120 0.18 3.13 -1.07
C ALA A 120 -0.20 4.54 -0.55
N ALA A 121 0.76 5.23 0.11
CA ALA A 121 0.56 6.60 0.56
C ALA A 121 0.44 7.59 -0.61
N MET A 122 1.19 7.39 -1.69
CA MET A 122 1.09 8.17 -2.93
C MET A 122 -0.32 8.03 -3.53
N LEU A 123 -0.83 6.80 -3.66
CA LEU A 123 -2.19 6.57 -4.13
C LEU A 123 -3.22 7.22 -3.19
N GLY A 124 -3.13 7.01 -1.88
CA GLY A 124 -4.09 7.54 -0.90
C GLY A 124 -4.11 9.06 -0.77
N THR A 125 -3.01 9.75 -1.14
CA THR A 125 -2.92 11.22 -1.12
C THR A 125 -3.17 11.87 -2.47
N MET A 126 -2.82 11.20 -3.58
CA MET A 126 -2.75 11.77 -4.93
C MET A 126 -3.77 11.16 -5.91
N TRP A 127 -4.66 10.25 -5.49
CA TRP A 127 -5.67 9.60 -6.32
C TRP A 127 -6.46 10.56 -7.22
N HIS A 128 -6.58 11.83 -6.84
CA HIS A 128 -7.37 12.87 -7.49
C HIS A 128 -6.60 13.72 -8.52
N LYS A 129 -5.35 13.36 -8.83
CA LYS A 129 -4.51 14.11 -9.78
C LYS A 129 -4.96 13.88 -11.21
N ASN A 130 -5.09 14.97 -11.98
CA ASN A 130 -5.62 14.93 -13.36
C ASN A 130 -4.82 14.00 -14.27
N PHE A 131 -3.49 14.01 -14.19
CA PHE A 131 -2.65 13.17 -15.05
C PHE A 131 -2.95 11.66 -14.96
N ILE A 132 -3.55 11.21 -13.85
CA ILE A 132 -4.00 9.81 -13.70
C ILE A 132 -5.19 9.55 -14.62
N TYR A 133 -6.16 10.46 -14.64
CA TYR A 133 -7.36 10.36 -15.49
C TYR A 133 -7.09 10.67 -16.95
N ASP A 134 -6.03 11.44 -17.24
CA ASP A 134 -5.52 11.64 -18.61
C ASP A 134 -4.89 10.36 -19.15
N ALA A 135 -4.32 9.50 -18.27
CA ALA A 135 -3.67 8.24 -18.63
C ALA A 135 -4.62 7.04 -18.61
N ILE A 136 -5.67 7.05 -17.78
CA ILE A 136 -6.61 5.94 -17.59
C ILE A 136 -8.04 6.45 -17.72
N ASP A 137 -8.78 5.89 -18.68
CA ASP A 137 -10.23 6.14 -18.81
C ASP A 137 -10.98 5.47 -17.65
N MET A 138 -11.40 6.27 -16.68
CA MET A 138 -12.17 5.83 -15.51
C MET A 138 -12.94 7.00 -14.87
N PRO A 139 -14.07 6.73 -14.18
CA PRO A 139 -14.78 7.74 -13.42
C PRO A 139 -13.92 8.38 -12.33
N TYR A 140 -14.13 9.66 -12.05
CA TYR A 140 -13.41 10.36 -10.98
C TYR A 140 -13.64 9.70 -9.63
N GLY A 141 -12.53 9.40 -8.92
CA GLY A 141 -12.53 8.70 -7.63
C GLY A 141 -12.55 7.18 -7.74
N TYR A 142 -12.58 6.61 -8.94
CA TYR A 142 -12.64 5.17 -9.14
C TYR A 142 -11.36 4.44 -8.70
N ASN A 143 -10.25 5.13 -8.60
CA ASN A 143 -8.97 4.66 -8.05
C ASN A 143 -8.77 4.98 -6.55
N LYS A 144 -9.76 5.63 -5.90
CA LYS A 144 -9.63 6.03 -4.49
C LYS A 144 -9.80 4.82 -3.57
N PRO A 145 -8.82 4.45 -2.71
CA PRO A 145 -9.02 3.40 -1.72
C PRO A 145 -9.96 3.86 -0.59
N THR A 146 -10.59 2.93 0.12
CA THR A 146 -11.38 3.18 1.32
C THR A 146 -10.50 3.72 2.45
N GLY A 147 -9.30 3.20 2.56
CA GLY A 147 -8.27 3.63 3.50
C GLY A 147 -6.94 2.97 3.18
N MET A 148 -5.87 3.41 3.81
CA MET A 148 -4.53 2.86 3.60
C MET A 148 -3.85 2.45 4.90
N ILE A 149 -3.14 1.32 4.86
CA ILE A 149 -2.30 0.80 5.92
C ILE A 149 -0.84 0.95 5.49
N LEU A 150 -0.06 1.66 6.29
CA LEU A 150 1.33 1.98 6.00
C LEU A 150 2.25 1.31 7.02
N CYS A 151 3.04 0.35 6.55
CA CYS A 151 3.94 -0.44 7.38
C CYS A 151 5.37 0.09 7.18
N TYR A 152 5.95 0.70 8.22
CA TYR A 152 7.29 1.31 8.18
C TYR A 152 7.58 2.06 6.87
N PRO A 153 6.69 2.99 6.46
CA PRO A 153 6.71 3.54 5.11
C PRO A 153 7.87 4.50 4.88
N VAL A 154 8.41 4.50 3.67
CA VAL A 154 9.15 5.64 3.13
C VAL A 154 8.13 6.77 2.90
N ILE A 155 8.46 8.01 3.30
CA ILE A 155 7.56 9.17 3.15
C ILE A 155 8.32 10.40 2.62
N THR A 156 9.43 10.77 3.27
CA THR A 156 10.12 12.04 2.98
C THR A 156 11.37 11.85 2.14
N SER A 157 11.59 12.72 1.16
CA SER A 157 12.86 12.86 0.45
C SER A 157 13.85 13.80 1.15
N GLY A 158 13.46 14.36 2.31
CA GLY A 158 14.26 15.33 3.08
C GLY A 158 15.35 14.67 3.94
N LYS A 159 15.64 15.28 5.11
CA LYS A 159 16.74 14.88 6.01
C LYS A 159 16.71 13.40 6.43
N TYR A 160 15.51 12.80 6.53
CA TYR A 160 15.31 11.43 7.02
C TYR A 160 14.97 10.45 5.88
N THR A 161 15.41 10.78 4.68
CA THR A 161 15.12 10.02 3.45
C THR A 161 15.76 8.63 3.45
N HIS A 162 15.05 7.65 2.91
CA HIS A 162 15.67 6.45 2.36
C HIS A 162 16.04 6.73 0.90
N ARG A 163 17.22 7.31 0.69
CA ARG A 163 17.65 7.88 -0.60
C ARG A 163 17.52 6.89 -1.77
N GLY A 164 17.89 5.62 -1.56
CA GLY A 164 17.81 4.59 -2.61
C GLY A 164 16.42 4.44 -3.22
N SER A 165 15.35 4.52 -2.41
CA SER A 165 13.97 4.47 -2.92
C SER A 165 13.66 5.63 -3.88
N PHE A 166 14.06 6.85 -3.53
CA PHE A 166 13.82 8.01 -4.39
C PHE A 166 14.70 8.01 -5.64
N ASP A 167 15.94 7.52 -5.54
CA ASP A 167 16.84 7.42 -6.68
C ASP A 167 16.28 6.44 -7.72
N THR A 168 15.72 5.30 -7.28
CA THR A 168 15.10 4.33 -8.18
C THR A 168 13.76 4.84 -8.74
N LEU A 169 12.92 5.45 -7.89
CA LEU A 169 11.62 5.98 -8.31
C LEU A 169 11.73 7.10 -9.34
N LEU A 170 12.73 7.97 -9.20
CA LEU A 170 12.85 9.18 -10.02
C LEU A 170 13.85 9.04 -11.18
N GLY A 171 14.72 8.01 -11.18
CA GLY A 171 15.71 7.80 -12.21
C GLY A 171 16.58 9.04 -12.43
N ASP A 172 16.64 9.54 -13.66
CA ASP A 172 17.42 10.75 -13.99
C ASP A 172 16.91 12.01 -13.28
N GLY A 173 15.64 12.04 -12.87
CA GLY A 173 15.01 13.11 -12.10
C GLY A 173 15.37 13.13 -10.60
N LYS A 174 16.17 12.21 -10.10
CA LYS A 174 16.50 12.01 -8.67
C LYS A 174 17.10 13.23 -7.95
N ASN A 175 17.63 14.21 -8.68
CA ASN A 175 18.18 15.44 -8.12
C ASN A 175 17.28 16.67 -8.36
N ASP A 176 16.15 16.50 -9.04
CA ASP A 176 15.18 17.57 -9.24
C ASP A 176 14.43 17.84 -7.92
N LYS A 177 14.67 19.02 -7.34
CA LYS A 177 14.08 19.45 -6.08
C LYS A 177 12.55 19.54 -6.14
N LYS A 178 11.97 19.83 -7.31
CA LYS A 178 10.53 19.91 -7.50
C LYS A 178 9.93 18.51 -7.46
N LEU A 179 10.49 17.54 -8.19
CA LEU A 179 10.07 16.16 -8.15
C LEU A 179 10.25 15.53 -6.76
N LEU A 180 11.42 15.74 -6.13
CA LEU A 180 11.65 15.27 -4.76
C LEU A 180 10.60 15.81 -3.78
N ARG A 181 10.25 17.09 -3.89
CA ARG A 181 9.18 17.67 -3.07
C ARG A 181 7.80 17.08 -3.41
N GLU A 182 7.52 16.84 -4.67
CA GLU A 182 6.24 16.29 -5.13
C GLU A 182 6.00 14.88 -4.59
N VAL A 183 7.04 14.04 -4.56
CA VAL A 183 6.97 12.68 -4.03
C VAL A 183 7.32 12.58 -2.53
N SER A 184 7.53 13.69 -1.83
CA SER A 184 7.58 13.75 -0.35
C SER A 184 6.17 13.89 0.19
N LEU A 185 5.61 12.78 0.68
CA LEU A 185 4.17 12.64 0.85
C LEU A 185 3.60 13.40 2.05
N GLU A 186 4.45 13.82 3.00
CA GLU A 186 4.05 14.78 4.04
C GLU A 186 3.56 16.11 3.45
N TYR A 187 4.00 16.47 2.23
CA TYR A 187 3.51 17.66 1.51
C TYR A 187 2.30 17.37 0.61
N ALA A 188 2.04 16.10 0.28
CA ALA A 188 0.93 15.70 -0.58
C ALA A 188 -0.40 15.58 0.18
N VAL A 189 -0.39 15.55 1.52
CA VAL A 189 -1.60 15.42 2.35
C VAL A 189 -2.54 16.61 2.16
N THR A 190 -3.77 16.33 1.78
CA THR A 190 -4.85 17.30 1.58
C THR A 190 -6.14 16.82 2.25
N LYS A 191 -7.22 17.60 2.20
CA LYS A 191 -8.55 17.17 2.65
C LYS A 191 -9.14 15.99 1.84
N LYS A 192 -8.52 15.63 0.71
CA LYS A 192 -8.91 14.49 -0.13
C LYS A 192 -8.18 13.20 0.26
N THR A 193 -7.16 13.29 1.13
CA THR A 193 -6.40 12.12 1.60
C THR A 193 -7.31 11.15 2.33
N VAL A 194 -7.14 9.86 2.09
CA VAL A 194 -7.98 8.82 2.70
C VAL A 194 -7.57 8.54 4.16
N PRO A 195 -8.45 7.95 5.00
CA PRO A 195 -8.11 7.50 6.34
C PRO A 195 -6.89 6.59 6.34
N THR A 196 -6.07 6.66 7.40
CA THR A 196 -4.75 6.02 7.42
C THR A 196 -4.49 5.27 8.72
N PHE A 197 -4.03 4.03 8.62
CA PHE A 197 -3.39 3.30 9.72
C PHE A 197 -1.88 3.26 9.46
N ILE A 198 -1.05 3.52 10.48
CA ILE A 198 0.41 3.56 10.35
C ILE A 198 1.03 2.77 11.49
N TRP A 199 2.03 1.94 11.19
CA TRP A 199 2.89 1.41 12.23
C TRP A 199 4.37 1.44 11.84
N HIS A 200 5.25 1.56 12.84
CA HIS A 200 6.68 1.66 12.65
C HIS A 200 7.42 1.21 13.92
N THR A 201 8.69 0.85 13.81
CA THR A 201 9.57 0.63 14.95
C THR A 201 10.53 1.82 15.13
N ARG A 202 10.70 2.28 16.38
CA ARG A 202 11.60 3.41 16.69
C ARG A 202 13.06 3.11 16.32
N ALA A 203 13.47 1.85 16.45
CA ALA A 203 14.84 1.42 16.22
C ALA A 203 15.18 1.14 14.74
N ASP A 204 14.25 1.35 13.81
CA ASP A 204 14.46 1.21 12.38
C ASP A 204 15.60 2.12 11.89
N LYS A 205 16.69 1.50 11.39
CA LYS A 205 17.88 2.21 10.90
C LYS A 205 17.89 2.41 9.38
N THR A 206 17.00 1.71 8.66
CA THR A 206 16.89 1.79 7.20
C THR A 206 15.95 2.92 6.78
N VAL A 207 14.74 2.92 7.33
CA VAL A 207 13.77 4.00 7.15
C VAL A 207 13.49 4.60 8.53
N PRO A 208 14.05 5.76 8.85
CA PRO A 208 13.85 6.37 10.17
C PRO A 208 12.37 6.59 10.49
N VAL A 209 11.95 6.25 11.72
CA VAL A 209 10.56 6.40 12.22
C VAL A 209 9.98 7.80 12.01
N ILE A 210 10.83 8.79 11.88
CA ILE A 210 10.44 10.18 11.56
C ILE A 210 9.62 10.27 10.27
N ASN A 211 9.79 9.35 9.32
CA ASN A 211 8.92 9.28 8.13
C ASN A 211 7.45 9.17 8.54
N SER A 212 7.11 8.21 9.38
CA SER A 212 5.74 8.02 9.90
C SER A 212 5.25 9.20 10.75
N ILE A 213 6.12 9.79 11.56
CA ILE A 213 5.77 10.94 12.41
C ILE A 213 5.44 12.17 11.55
N LEU A 214 6.24 12.48 10.51
CA LEU A 214 5.98 13.58 9.59
C LEU A 214 4.66 13.40 8.84
N PHE A 215 4.35 12.17 8.43
CA PHE A 215 3.10 11.90 7.74
C PHE A 215 1.90 12.05 8.68
N ALA A 216 1.97 11.51 9.90
CA ALA A 216 0.93 11.65 10.91
C ALA A 216 0.69 13.12 11.30
N GLU A 217 1.76 13.92 11.42
CA GLU A 217 1.66 15.36 11.63
C GLU A 217 0.91 16.06 10.50
N ALA A 218 1.22 15.68 9.24
CA ALA A 218 0.53 16.24 8.07
C ALA A 218 -0.96 15.85 8.02
N LEU A 219 -1.29 14.59 8.36
CA LEU A 219 -2.68 14.12 8.49
C LEU A 219 -3.44 14.91 9.57
N SER A 220 -2.84 15.10 10.75
CA SER A 220 -3.40 15.91 11.85
C SER A 220 -3.71 17.34 11.40
N LYS A 221 -2.77 17.99 10.72
CA LYS A 221 -2.95 19.38 10.22
C LYS A 221 -4.11 19.52 9.23
N LYS A 222 -4.53 18.42 8.58
CA LYS A 222 -5.62 18.41 7.60
C LYS A 222 -6.91 17.80 8.16
N ASN A 223 -6.93 17.39 9.42
CA ASN A 223 -8.03 16.68 10.08
C ASN A 223 -8.42 15.39 9.35
N ILE A 224 -7.44 14.64 8.82
CA ILE A 224 -7.64 13.32 8.24
C ILE A 224 -7.60 12.29 9.37
N PRO A 225 -8.58 11.37 9.47
CA PRO A 225 -8.56 10.31 10.47
C PRO A 225 -7.34 9.41 10.30
N TYR A 226 -6.60 9.15 11.37
CA TYR A 226 -5.50 8.21 11.36
C TYR A 226 -5.31 7.52 12.71
N GLU A 227 -4.64 6.37 12.67
CA GLU A 227 -4.13 5.64 13.83
C GLU A 227 -2.63 5.42 13.64
N LEU A 228 -1.81 5.63 14.69
CA LEU A 228 -0.35 5.52 14.63
C LEU A 228 0.17 4.67 15.78
N HIS A 229 0.90 3.59 15.45
CA HIS A 229 1.59 2.74 16.40
C HIS A 229 3.10 2.84 16.20
N ILE A 230 3.83 3.19 17.27
CA ILE A 230 5.29 3.21 17.28
C ILE A 230 5.79 2.24 18.35
N TYR A 231 6.42 1.17 17.91
CA TYR A 231 7.02 0.17 18.79
C TYR A 231 8.47 0.57 19.15
N PRO A 232 8.92 0.32 20.40
CA PRO A 232 10.22 0.80 20.86
C PRO A 232 11.39 0.15 20.14
N ASP A 233 11.29 -1.13 19.81
CA ASP A 233 12.36 -1.96 19.26
C ASP A 233 11.91 -2.62 17.95
N GLY A 234 12.85 -3.22 17.23
CA GLY A 234 12.63 -3.86 15.94
C GLY A 234 13.42 -3.19 14.82
N TRP A 235 13.66 -3.96 13.76
CA TRP A 235 14.39 -3.52 12.58
C TRP A 235 13.45 -3.28 11.39
N HIS A 236 13.99 -2.83 10.28
CA HIS A 236 13.23 -2.60 9.06
C HIS A 236 12.75 -3.91 8.42
N GLY A 237 11.49 -3.98 8.00
CA GLY A 237 10.98 -5.16 7.29
C GLY A 237 10.53 -6.30 8.19
N MET A 238 10.03 -6.01 9.40
CA MET A 238 9.52 -7.04 10.32
C MET A 238 8.24 -7.73 9.84
N THR A 239 7.55 -7.19 8.84
CA THR A 239 6.37 -7.81 8.21
C THR A 239 5.30 -8.25 9.21
N LEU A 240 4.94 -9.53 9.26
CA LEU A 240 3.98 -10.11 10.23
C LEU A 240 4.59 -10.40 11.60
N CYS A 241 5.89 -10.16 11.78
CA CYS A 241 6.61 -10.50 13.03
C CYS A 241 6.49 -11.98 13.42
N ARG A 242 6.62 -12.87 12.43
CA ARG A 242 6.57 -14.33 12.60
C ARG A 242 7.95 -14.96 12.40
N GLU A 243 8.22 -16.08 13.09
CA GLU A 243 9.48 -16.80 13.00
C GLU A 243 9.85 -17.18 11.57
N PHE A 244 8.90 -17.72 10.79
CA PHE A 244 9.14 -18.13 9.39
C PHE A 244 9.51 -16.96 8.44
N LEU A 245 9.44 -15.72 8.92
CA LEU A 245 9.89 -14.51 8.24
C LEU A 245 11.13 -13.88 8.89
N ASP A 246 11.85 -14.63 9.75
CA ASP A 246 12.99 -14.15 10.53
C ASP A 246 12.73 -12.88 11.35
N ALA A 247 11.54 -12.76 11.90
CA ALA A 247 11.10 -11.52 12.54
C ALA A 247 10.18 -11.76 13.75
N GLU A 248 10.38 -12.83 14.51
CA GLU A 248 9.50 -13.19 15.62
C GLU A 248 9.44 -12.09 16.68
N ASN A 249 8.28 -11.48 16.82
CA ASN A 249 7.95 -10.55 17.90
C ASN A 249 6.42 -10.43 18.02
N GLU A 250 5.84 -11.18 18.94
CA GLU A 250 4.39 -11.24 19.13
C GLU A 250 3.79 -9.85 19.44
N TYR A 251 4.46 -9.07 20.28
CA TYR A 251 3.98 -7.73 20.65
C TYR A 251 3.88 -6.77 19.46
N ILE A 252 4.87 -6.77 18.57
CA ILE A 252 4.80 -5.98 17.34
C ILE A 252 3.78 -6.60 16.37
N GLY A 253 3.73 -7.95 16.27
CA GLY A 253 2.80 -8.68 15.41
C GLY A 253 1.32 -8.37 15.65
N ASP A 254 0.96 -7.89 16.82
CA ASP A 254 -0.39 -7.40 17.14
C ASP A 254 -0.86 -6.23 16.24
N TRP A 255 0.03 -5.61 15.47
CA TRP A 255 -0.36 -4.57 14.51
C TRP A 255 -1.43 -5.06 13.52
N VAL A 256 -1.41 -6.34 13.12
CA VAL A 256 -2.40 -6.93 12.22
C VAL A 256 -3.80 -6.84 12.81
N ARG A 257 -3.96 -7.22 14.07
CA ARG A 257 -5.24 -7.15 14.79
C ARG A 257 -5.71 -5.70 14.97
N CYS A 258 -4.80 -4.78 15.25
CA CYS A 258 -5.11 -3.35 15.32
C CYS A 258 -5.58 -2.81 13.97
N ALA A 259 -4.88 -3.16 12.88
CA ALA A 259 -5.26 -2.78 11.53
C ALA A 259 -6.62 -3.36 11.10
N GLU A 260 -6.89 -4.63 11.44
CA GLU A 260 -8.20 -5.25 11.20
C GLU A 260 -9.33 -4.51 11.92
N HIS A 261 -9.13 -4.19 13.20
CA HIS A 261 -10.11 -3.42 13.97
C HIS A 261 -10.33 -2.03 13.36
N TRP A 262 -9.27 -1.36 12.96
CA TRP A 262 -9.33 -0.06 12.29
C TRP A 262 -10.11 -0.15 10.96
N MET A 263 -9.83 -1.14 10.10
CA MET A 263 -10.54 -1.32 8.84
C MET A 263 -12.04 -1.58 9.02
N LYS A 264 -12.44 -2.33 10.07
CA LYS A 264 -13.85 -2.59 10.38
C LYS A 264 -14.62 -1.32 10.76
N ASN A 265 -13.94 -0.33 11.33
CA ASN A 265 -14.52 0.93 11.79
C ASN A 265 -14.31 2.09 10.78
N THR A 266 -13.54 1.89 9.73
CA THR A 266 -13.34 2.89 8.66
C THR A 266 -14.49 2.80 7.64
N LYS A 267 -15.09 3.97 7.34
CA LYS A 267 -16.24 4.13 6.42
C LYS A 267 -15.80 4.77 5.12
#